data_66cb17eacf1c2c037fa264bf8c297619
#
_entry.id   66cb17eacf1c2c037fa264bf8c297619
#
_cell.length_a   1.000
_cell.length_b   1.000
_cell.length_c   1.000
_cell.angle_alpha   90.00
_cell.angle_beta   90.00
_cell.angle_gamma   90.00
#
_symmetry.space_group_name_H-M   'P 1'
#
loop_
_entity.id
_entity.type
_entity.pdbx_description
1 polymer ?
#
loop_
_entity_poly.entity_id
_entity_poly.type
_entity_poly.pdbx_seq_one_letter_code
_entity_poly.pdbx_strand_id
1 'polypeptide(L)'
;VGNTSRSITDRLRISREKLAYLVDSTAAPLATVALVTTWIGYQVSLIGDAIAPLDDLSMSPYSIFLSSILYSFYPFMAILLVVLVITTGREFGPMLAAERRARSTGVTAPPVKSRVGQDDEAALAMKEGVPPRAFNALVPVAVMILGILVGLYVTGEGDTIGEIVGSANSYRALMWASLAGALIAIVMTAAQRLLTLDEIVDAWVSGARFTFIAMIILVLAWSMSEISRELHTADFLIASLGDTLPAAALPTVIFVLAAFTAFSTGSSWGAMGILLPLVLPLCWAIMGMEGLTAGEDYFILYSSVSGVLAGAVWGDHCSPISDTTVMSSLSAGCDHIEHVRTQLPYALLAGAAALGAGTLPTSFGLPWWLGMLAAAAVTVVGLRLLGEPVEDYRPE
;
A
#
# COMPACT_ATOMS: atom_id res chain seq x y z
N VAL A 1 13.26 -2.34 -6.22
CA VAL A 1 13.83 -1.06 -5.72
C VAL A 1 14.87 -1.34 -4.63
N GLY A 2 14.53 -2.03 -3.53
CA GLY A 2 15.44 -2.28 -2.42
C GLY A 2 16.79 -2.88 -2.85
N ASN A 3 16.78 -4.03 -3.52
CA ASN A 3 17.99 -4.72 -3.99
C ASN A 3 18.88 -3.86 -4.89
N THR A 4 18.27 -3.11 -5.81
CA THR A 4 19.04 -2.25 -6.75
C THR A 4 19.63 -1.01 -6.07
N SER A 5 18.99 -0.53 -5.01
CA SER A 5 19.40 0.68 -4.30
C SER A 5 20.44 0.43 -3.21
N ARG A 6 20.57 -0.81 -2.71
CA ARG A 6 21.53 -1.16 -1.63
C ARG A 6 22.94 -0.67 -1.89
N SER A 7 23.49 -0.95 -3.07
CA SER A 7 24.88 -0.58 -3.39
C SER A 7 25.11 0.93 -3.35
N ILE A 8 24.07 1.70 -3.67
CA ILE A 8 24.11 3.17 -3.64
C ILE A 8 23.98 3.66 -2.20
N THR A 9 22.98 3.16 -1.46
CA THR A 9 22.71 3.57 -0.08
C THR A 9 23.85 3.18 0.86
N ASP A 10 24.45 1.98 0.69
CA ASP A 10 25.62 1.56 1.48
C ASP A 10 26.84 2.48 1.25
N ARG A 11 27.11 2.89 0.01
CA ARG A 11 28.18 3.87 -0.30
C ARG A 11 27.92 5.24 0.30
N LEU A 12 26.67 5.65 0.37
CA LEU A 12 26.25 6.92 0.98
C LEU A 12 26.10 6.82 2.50
N ARG A 13 26.42 5.69 3.10
CA ARG A 13 26.27 5.40 4.54
C ARG A 13 24.85 5.68 5.05
N ILE A 14 23.84 5.33 4.25
CA ILE A 14 22.42 5.34 4.65
C ILE A 14 22.12 3.98 5.27
N SER A 15 21.44 3.96 6.40
CA SER A 15 21.09 2.70 7.07
C SER A 15 20.13 1.85 6.23
N ARG A 16 20.26 0.55 6.32
CA ARG A 16 19.36 -0.37 5.61
C ARG A 16 17.96 -0.35 6.19
N GLU A 17 17.81 0.02 7.45
CA GLU A 17 16.52 0.30 8.08
C GLU A 17 15.81 1.46 7.40
N LYS A 18 16.51 2.55 7.08
CA LYS A 18 15.96 3.67 6.32
C LYS A 18 15.60 3.26 4.90
N LEU A 19 16.46 2.50 4.22
CA LEU A 19 16.15 1.98 2.89
C LEU A 19 14.88 1.12 2.93
N ALA A 20 14.74 0.23 3.91
CA ALA A 20 13.55 -0.61 4.08
C ALA A 20 12.29 0.23 4.31
N TYR A 21 12.35 1.24 5.19
CA TYR A 21 11.27 2.20 5.42
C TYR A 21 10.87 2.95 4.14
N LEU A 22 11.84 3.43 3.34
CA LEU A 22 11.53 4.13 2.09
C LEU A 22 10.85 3.22 1.07
N VAL A 23 11.30 1.96 0.97
CA VAL A 23 10.70 0.97 0.07
C VAL A 23 9.27 0.64 0.50
N ASP A 24 9.03 0.37 1.77
CA ASP A 24 7.73 0.01 2.32
C ASP A 24 6.74 1.18 2.22
N SER A 25 7.14 2.37 2.66
CA SER A 25 6.28 3.57 2.64
C SER A 25 5.93 4.07 1.24
N THR A 26 6.68 3.67 0.21
CA THR A 26 6.38 3.97 -1.20
C THR A 26 5.75 2.80 -1.95
N ALA A 27 5.47 1.68 -1.30
CA ALA A 27 4.79 0.53 -1.87
C ALA A 27 3.27 0.63 -1.65
N ALA A 28 2.75 0.11 -0.54
CA ALA A 28 1.31 0.07 -0.26
C ALA A 28 0.64 1.46 -0.20
N PRO A 29 1.21 2.49 0.46
CA PRO A 29 0.60 3.81 0.46
C PRO A 29 0.43 4.40 -0.94
N LEU A 30 1.44 4.28 -1.81
CA LEU A 30 1.35 4.78 -3.18
C LEU A 30 0.37 3.96 -4.02
N ALA A 31 0.39 2.62 -3.88
CA ALA A 31 -0.48 1.73 -4.65
C ALA A 31 -1.97 1.97 -4.39
N THR A 32 -2.34 2.36 -3.18
CA THR A 32 -3.73 2.61 -2.77
C THR A 32 -4.34 3.85 -3.45
N VAL A 33 -3.54 4.87 -3.75
CA VAL A 33 -4.00 6.14 -4.33
C VAL A 33 -3.61 6.32 -5.80
N ALA A 34 -2.77 5.45 -6.34
CA ALA A 34 -2.35 5.55 -7.73
C ALA A 34 -3.46 5.05 -8.67
N LEU A 35 -3.68 5.80 -9.76
CA LEU A 35 -4.79 5.58 -10.69
C LEU A 35 -4.60 4.37 -11.63
N VAL A 36 -3.41 3.79 -11.69
CA VAL A 36 -3.07 2.64 -12.53
C VAL A 36 -2.16 1.69 -11.76
N THR A 37 -2.77 0.76 -11.02
CA THR A 37 -2.08 -0.28 -10.26
C THR A 37 -2.89 -1.57 -10.23
N THR A 38 -2.27 -2.68 -9.78
CA THR A 38 -2.98 -3.92 -9.49
C THR A 38 -4.07 -3.74 -8.44
N TRP A 39 -3.89 -2.78 -7.54
CA TRP A 39 -4.77 -2.50 -6.43
C TRP A 39 -6.11 -1.91 -6.87
N ILE A 40 -6.10 -1.05 -7.90
CA ILE A 40 -7.33 -0.39 -8.36
C ILE A 40 -8.38 -1.40 -8.83
N GLY A 41 -7.94 -2.42 -9.59
CA GLY A 41 -8.86 -3.46 -10.03
C GLY A 41 -9.50 -4.22 -8.87
N TYR A 42 -8.70 -4.55 -7.85
CA TYR A 42 -9.19 -5.21 -6.65
C TYR A 42 -10.15 -4.31 -5.85
N GLN A 43 -9.76 -3.07 -5.58
CA GLN A 43 -10.54 -2.10 -4.82
C GLN A 43 -11.88 -1.77 -5.51
N VAL A 44 -11.84 -1.50 -6.82
CA VAL A 44 -13.04 -1.21 -7.62
C VAL A 44 -13.97 -2.42 -7.72
N SER A 45 -13.41 -3.64 -7.83
CA SER A 45 -14.22 -4.87 -7.80
C SER A 45 -14.94 -5.03 -6.46
N LEU A 46 -14.23 -4.87 -5.33
CA LEU A 46 -14.84 -4.97 -4.00
C LEU A 46 -15.92 -3.91 -3.77
N ILE A 47 -15.68 -2.68 -4.23
CA ILE A 47 -16.69 -1.60 -4.17
C ILE A 47 -17.90 -2.00 -5.02
N GLY A 48 -17.68 -2.51 -6.23
CA GLY A 48 -18.74 -2.96 -7.13
C GLY A 48 -19.60 -4.06 -6.52
N ASP A 49 -18.98 -5.08 -5.94
CA ASP A 49 -19.69 -6.17 -5.25
C ASP A 49 -20.47 -5.67 -4.04
N ALA A 50 -19.92 -4.69 -3.30
CA ALA A 50 -20.57 -4.12 -2.13
C ALA A 50 -21.78 -3.23 -2.45
N ILE A 51 -21.75 -2.48 -3.55
CA ILE A 51 -22.85 -1.61 -3.94
C ILE A 51 -23.90 -2.30 -4.84
N ALA A 52 -23.59 -3.46 -5.42
CA ALA A 52 -24.50 -4.18 -6.32
C ALA A 52 -25.91 -4.43 -5.73
N PRO A 53 -26.10 -4.69 -4.42
CA PRO A 53 -27.42 -4.84 -3.81
C PRO A 53 -28.10 -3.51 -3.45
N LEU A 54 -27.48 -2.35 -3.68
CA LEU A 54 -27.98 -1.04 -3.28
C LEU A 54 -28.71 -0.35 -4.45
N ASP A 55 -29.99 -0.64 -4.65
CA ASP A 55 -30.78 -0.19 -5.81
C ASP A 55 -30.86 1.34 -5.97
N ASP A 56 -30.76 2.08 -4.86
CA ASP A 56 -30.88 3.55 -4.84
C ASP A 56 -29.54 4.27 -5.09
N LEU A 57 -28.41 3.55 -5.19
CA LEU A 57 -27.08 4.14 -5.41
C LEU A 57 -26.68 4.04 -6.89
N SER A 58 -26.88 5.11 -7.66
CA SER A 58 -26.64 5.16 -9.11
C SER A 58 -25.19 5.47 -9.52
N MET A 59 -24.21 5.34 -8.62
CA MET A 59 -22.82 5.67 -8.89
C MET A 59 -22.02 4.47 -9.39
N SER A 60 -21.06 4.69 -10.31
CA SER A 60 -20.13 3.65 -10.70
C SER A 60 -19.11 3.34 -9.58
N PRO A 61 -18.69 2.08 -9.42
CA PRO A 61 -17.66 1.71 -8.43
C PRO A 61 -16.36 2.51 -8.58
N TYR A 62 -15.99 2.78 -9.82
CA TYR A 62 -14.79 3.57 -10.14
C TYR A 62 -14.93 5.03 -9.70
N SER A 63 -16.12 5.64 -9.88
CA SER A 63 -16.35 7.02 -9.42
C SER A 63 -16.29 7.13 -7.89
N ILE A 64 -16.82 6.15 -7.18
CA ILE A 64 -16.73 6.08 -5.71
C ILE A 64 -15.26 5.97 -5.29
N PHE A 65 -14.50 5.08 -5.94
CA PHE A 65 -13.07 4.94 -5.68
C PHE A 65 -12.31 6.25 -5.89
N LEU A 66 -12.47 6.89 -7.04
CA LEU A 66 -11.79 8.16 -7.34
C LEU A 66 -12.13 9.25 -6.34
N SER A 67 -13.40 9.37 -5.95
CA SER A 67 -13.84 10.35 -4.96
C SER A 67 -13.27 10.04 -3.57
N SER A 68 -13.10 8.76 -3.22
CA SER A 68 -12.52 8.35 -1.93
C SER A 68 -11.03 8.69 -1.81
N ILE A 69 -10.29 8.81 -2.93
CA ILE A 69 -8.87 9.20 -2.90
C ILE A 69 -8.67 10.56 -2.22
N LEU A 70 -9.60 11.50 -2.39
CA LEU A 70 -9.53 12.83 -1.77
C LEU A 70 -9.54 12.78 -0.24
N TYR A 71 -10.06 11.70 0.34
CA TYR A 71 -10.15 11.42 1.77
C TYR A 71 -9.10 10.43 2.26
N SER A 72 -8.18 9.97 1.40
CA SER A 72 -7.14 9.00 1.72
C SER A 72 -5.94 9.67 2.41
N PHE A 73 -6.17 10.26 3.58
CA PHE A 73 -5.17 11.07 4.29
C PHE A 73 -3.90 10.30 4.62
N TYR A 74 -4.00 9.04 5.11
CA TYR A 74 -2.82 8.28 5.53
C TYR A 74 -1.79 8.06 4.41
N PRO A 75 -2.16 7.55 3.23
CA PRO A 75 -1.22 7.40 2.13
C PRO A 75 -0.47 8.69 1.79
N PHE A 76 -1.19 9.81 1.74
CA PHE A 76 -0.57 11.12 1.46
C PHE A 76 0.37 11.57 2.57
N MET A 77 0.00 11.37 3.85
CA MET A 77 0.87 11.73 4.98
C MET A 77 2.10 10.83 5.06
N ALA A 78 1.99 9.55 4.76
CA ALA A 78 3.12 8.63 4.68
C ALA A 78 4.12 9.06 3.60
N ILE A 79 3.63 9.36 2.39
CA ILE A 79 4.47 9.84 1.28
C ILE A 79 5.09 11.22 1.61
N LEU A 80 4.30 12.14 2.17
CA LEU A 80 4.80 13.45 2.61
C LEU A 80 5.92 13.29 3.63
N LEU A 81 5.77 12.39 4.61
CA LEU A 81 6.79 12.14 5.62
C LEU A 81 8.08 11.58 5.02
N VAL A 82 7.98 10.68 4.04
CA VAL A 82 9.13 10.21 3.26
C VAL A 82 9.86 11.38 2.59
N VAL A 83 9.13 12.25 1.90
CA VAL A 83 9.72 13.43 1.24
C VAL A 83 10.37 14.37 2.25
N LEU A 84 9.71 14.63 3.38
CA LEU A 84 10.24 15.49 4.44
C LEU A 84 11.51 14.93 5.07
N VAL A 85 11.55 13.64 5.38
CA VAL A 85 12.73 12.96 5.94
C VAL A 85 13.92 13.04 4.97
N ILE A 86 13.69 12.82 3.68
CA ILE A 86 14.74 12.90 2.67
C ILE A 86 15.24 14.35 2.50
N THR A 87 14.34 15.31 2.43
CA THR A 87 14.69 16.71 2.12
C THR A 87 15.26 17.47 3.31
N THR A 88 14.82 17.14 4.53
CA THR A 88 15.27 17.83 5.74
C THR A 88 16.46 17.16 6.43
N GLY A 89 16.73 15.89 6.11
CA GLY A 89 17.76 15.09 6.77
C GLY A 89 17.48 14.87 8.27
N ARG A 90 16.21 15.03 8.71
CA ARG A 90 15.80 14.86 10.11
C ARG A 90 15.23 13.48 10.34
N GLU A 91 15.67 12.84 11.40
CA GLU A 91 15.22 11.53 11.84
C GLU A 91 14.85 11.55 13.31
N PHE A 92 14.02 10.61 13.76
CA PHE A 92 13.65 10.49 15.17
C PHE A 92 13.53 9.03 15.62
N GLY A 93 13.47 8.85 16.94
CA GLY A 93 13.33 7.53 17.53
C GLY A 93 14.45 6.55 17.15
N PRO A 94 14.14 5.26 16.98
CA PRO A 94 15.15 4.24 16.67
C PRO A 94 15.84 4.46 15.31
N MET A 95 15.15 5.08 14.33
CA MET A 95 15.73 5.38 13.02
C MET A 95 16.89 6.38 13.12
N LEU A 96 16.80 7.39 14.00
CA LEU A 96 17.88 8.34 14.25
C LEU A 96 19.15 7.62 14.71
N ALA A 97 19.01 6.63 15.60
CA ALA A 97 20.14 5.84 16.06
C ALA A 97 20.75 4.99 14.94
N ALA A 98 19.90 4.41 14.07
CA ALA A 98 20.34 3.62 12.92
C ALA A 98 21.09 4.49 11.91
N GLU A 99 20.59 5.67 11.57
CA GLU A 99 21.24 6.61 10.66
C GLU A 99 22.57 7.15 11.24
N ARG A 100 22.60 7.55 12.52
CA ARG A 100 23.84 7.98 13.18
C ARG A 100 24.91 6.87 13.19
N ARG A 101 24.51 5.62 13.44
CA ARG A 101 25.42 4.48 13.33
C ARG A 101 25.97 4.35 11.91
N ALA A 102 25.11 4.33 10.90
CA ALA A 102 25.52 4.18 9.51
C ALA A 102 26.48 5.30 9.07
N ARG A 103 26.18 6.55 9.42
CA ARG A 103 26.98 7.72 9.06
C ARG A 103 28.35 7.72 9.76
N SER A 104 28.40 7.47 11.06
CA SER A 104 29.63 7.57 11.85
C SER A 104 30.57 6.37 11.68
N THR A 105 30.01 5.14 11.60
CA THR A 105 30.85 3.93 11.59
C THR A 105 30.92 3.25 10.23
N GLY A 106 30.08 3.62 9.25
CA GLY A 106 29.95 2.92 7.99
C GLY A 106 29.21 1.58 8.07
N VAL A 107 28.73 1.17 9.26
CA VAL A 107 27.94 -0.05 9.46
C VAL A 107 26.48 0.26 9.13
N THR A 108 26.07 -0.05 7.90
CA THR A 108 24.71 0.27 7.39
C THR A 108 23.64 -0.66 7.94
N ALA A 109 23.98 -1.88 8.38
CA ALA A 109 23.07 -2.78 9.08
C ALA A 109 23.76 -3.41 10.29
N PRO A 110 23.04 -3.64 11.41
CA PRO A 110 23.56 -4.50 12.47
C PRO A 110 23.66 -5.94 11.98
N PRO A 111 24.45 -6.80 12.67
CA PRO A 111 24.49 -8.22 12.35
C PRO A 111 23.08 -8.81 12.42
N VAL A 112 22.66 -9.47 11.33
CA VAL A 112 21.32 -10.08 11.24
C VAL A 112 21.18 -11.17 12.28
N LYS A 113 20.21 -11.04 13.18
CA LYS A 113 19.90 -12.03 14.22
C LYS A 113 18.91 -13.09 13.76
N SER A 114 18.13 -12.79 12.72
CA SER A 114 17.10 -13.69 12.18
C SER A 114 17.62 -14.39 10.92
N ARG A 115 17.41 -15.72 10.84
CA ARG A 115 17.70 -16.52 9.63
C ARG A 115 16.52 -16.60 8.66
N VAL A 116 15.42 -15.93 8.95
CA VAL A 116 14.24 -15.94 8.08
C VAL A 116 14.57 -15.27 6.75
N GLY A 117 14.50 -16.02 5.66
CA GLY A 117 14.66 -15.51 4.29
C GLY A 117 16.10 -15.43 3.76
N GLN A 118 17.13 -15.86 4.50
CA GLN A 118 18.53 -15.83 4.00
C GLN A 118 18.76 -16.76 2.79
N ASP A 119 18.09 -17.91 2.76
CA ASP A 119 18.21 -18.86 1.63
C ASP A 119 17.52 -18.34 0.37
N ASP A 120 16.39 -17.64 0.52
CA ASP A 120 15.66 -17.01 -0.59
C ASP A 120 16.36 -15.74 -1.09
N GLU A 121 17.09 -15.02 -0.22
CA GLU A 121 17.89 -13.86 -0.59
C GLU A 121 19.09 -14.25 -1.47
N ALA A 122 19.73 -15.37 -1.19
CA ALA A 122 20.83 -15.90 -1.99
C ALA A 122 20.35 -16.31 -3.41
N ALA A 123 19.13 -16.82 -3.52
CA ALA A 123 18.53 -17.21 -4.82
C ALA A 123 18.16 -15.99 -5.69
N LEU A 124 17.91 -14.83 -5.08
CA LEU A 124 17.56 -13.57 -5.77
C LEU A 124 18.78 -12.64 -5.93
N ALA A 125 19.96 -13.03 -5.41
CA ALA A 125 21.16 -12.21 -5.51
C ALA A 125 21.64 -12.12 -6.96
N MET A 126 22.20 -10.96 -7.30
CA MET A 126 22.80 -10.75 -8.61
C MET A 126 24.00 -11.68 -8.82
N LYS A 127 24.04 -12.41 -9.94
CA LYS A 127 25.13 -13.31 -10.29
C LYS A 127 26.45 -12.53 -10.36
N GLU A 128 27.48 -13.03 -9.68
CA GLU A 128 28.82 -12.42 -9.72
C GLU A 128 29.40 -12.43 -11.15
N GLY A 129 30.05 -11.34 -11.53
CA GLY A 129 30.68 -11.20 -12.85
C GLY A 129 29.73 -10.71 -13.96
N VAL A 130 28.43 -10.53 -13.69
CA VAL A 130 27.47 -9.96 -14.67
C VAL A 130 27.41 -8.44 -14.49
N PRO A 131 27.76 -7.62 -15.50
CA PRO A 131 27.70 -6.18 -15.39
C PRO A 131 26.23 -5.72 -15.27
N PRO A 132 25.89 -4.88 -14.26
CA PRO A 132 24.54 -4.33 -14.12
C PRO A 132 24.22 -3.39 -15.28
N ARG A 133 23.15 -3.68 -16.02
CA ARG A 133 22.64 -2.86 -17.12
C ARG A 133 21.23 -2.40 -16.78
N ALA A 134 21.02 -1.10 -16.62
CA ALA A 134 19.70 -0.52 -16.33
C ALA A 134 18.64 -0.95 -17.35
N PHE A 135 19.02 -1.12 -18.61
CA PHE A 135 18.16 -1.56 -19.69
C PHE A 135 17.48 -2.90 -19.41
N ASN A 136 18.15 -3.85 -18.75
CA ASN A 136 17.61 -5.15 -18.40
C ASN A 136 16.49 -5.10 -17.35
N ALA A 137 16.41 -4.02 -16.59
CA ALA A 137 15.29 -3.76 -15.68
C ALA A 137 14.24 -2.85 -16.30
N LEU A 138 14.66 -1.77 -16.98
CA LEU A 138 13.75 -0.75 -17.51
C LEU A 138 12.84 -1.28 -18.64
N VAL A 139 13.35 -2.14 -19.54
CA VAL A 139 12.54 -2.62 -20.66
C VAL A 139 11.42 -3.55 -20.22
N PRO A 140 11.64 -4.61 -19.40
CA PRO A 140 10.56 -5.44 -18.89
C PRO A 140 9.52 -4.63 -18.09
N VAL A 141 9.95 -3.68 -17.26
CA VAL A 141 9.05 -2.81 -16.50
C VAL A 141 8.24 -1.90 -17.42
N ALA A 142 8.87 -1.30 -18.44
CA ALA A 142 8.16 -0.48 -19.43
C ALA A 142 7.14 -1.31 -20.22
N VAL A 143 7.50 -2.54 -20.64
CA VAL A 143 6.57 -3.46 -21.31
C VAL A 143 5.38 -3.80 -20.40
N MET A 144 5.63 -4.04 -19.12
CA MET A 144 4.56 -4.31 -18.16
C MET A 144 3.64 -3.09 -18.00
N ILE A 145 4.17 -1.88 -17.81
CA ILE A 145 3.36 -0.66 -17.67
C ILE A 145 2.53 -0.41 -18.94
N LEU A 146 3.16 -0.45 -20.11
CA LEU A 146 2.46 -0.26 -21.38
C LEU A 146 1.44 -1.38 -21.62
N GLY A 147 1.77 -2.61 -21.26
CA GLY A 147 0.86 -3.76 -21.35
C GLY A 147 -0.38 -3.60 -20.48
N ILE A 148 -0.25 -3.03 -19.26
CA ILE A 148 -1.40 -2.69 -18.41
C ILE A 148 -2.29 -1.66 -19.10
N LEU A 149 -1.71 -0.56 -19.58
CA LEU A 149 -2.48 0.51 -20.23
C LEU A 149 -3.22 0.00 -21.47
N VAL A 150 -2.54 -0.77 -22.30
CA VAL A 150 -3.15 -1.39 -23.49
C VAL A 150 -4.22 -2.41 -23.08
N GLY A 151 -3.95 -3.23 -22.06
CA GLY A 151 -4.90 -4.22 -21.56
C GLY A 151 -6.18 -3.59 -21.00
N LEU A 152 -6.05 -2.50 -20.24
CA LEU A 152 -7.21 -1.74 -19.75
C LEU A 152 -8.01 -1.15 -20.91
N TYR A 153 -7.33 -0.54 -21.89
CA TYR A 153 -8.00 0.03 -23.06
C TYR A 153 -8.73 -1.02 -23.91
N VAL A 154 -8.13 -2.19 -24.14
CA VAL A 154 -8.71 -3.27 -24.96
C VAL A 154 -9.84 -4.00 -24.25
N THR A 155 -9.81 -4.08 -22.93
CA THR A 155 -10.83 -4.80 -22.14
C THR A 155 -11.93 -3.90 -21.57
N GLY A 156 -11.75 -2.57 -21.63
CA GLY A 156 -12.74 -1.60 -21.18
C GLY A 156 -13.68 -1.16 -22.27
N GLU A 157 -14.86 -0.68 -21.87
CA GLU A 157 -15.92 -0.16 -22.73
C GLU A 157 -16.32 1.24 -22.24
N GLY A 158 -16.60 2.16 -23.15
CA GLY A 158 -17.03 3.52 -22.84
C GLY A 158 -16.45 4.55 -23.79
N ASP A 159 -16.95 5.79 -23.69
CA ASP A 159 -16.55 6.93 -24.53
C ASP A 159 -15.47 7.80 -23.86
N THR A 160 -15.27 7.66 -22.56
CA THR A 160 -14.27 8.40 -21.77
C THR A 160 -13.22 7.47 -21.19
N ILE A 161 -12.02 8.00 -20.94
CA ILE A 161 -10.93 7.22 -20.29
C ILE A 161 -11.38 6.68 -18.92
N GLY A 162 -12.17 7.46 -18.17
CA GLY A 162 -12.71 7.03 -16.88
C GLY A 162 -13.65 5.83 -17.01
N GLU A 163 -14.57 5.83 -17.98
CA GLU A 163 -15.48 4.72 -18.26
C GLU A 163 -14.72 3.48 -18.74
N ILE A 164 -13.75 3.65 -19.66
CA ILE A 164 -12.91 2.56 -20.15
C ILE A 164 -12.15 1.90 -19.00
N VAL A 165 -11.49 2.68 -18.13
CA VAL A 165 -10.74 2.13 -17.00
C VAL A 165 -11.68 1.52 -15.94
N GLY A 166 -12.84 2.13 -15.70
CA GLY A 166 -13.82 1.66 -14.73
C GLY A 166 -14.52 0.35 -15.14
N SER A 167 -14.75 0.12 -16.44
CA SER A 167 -15.35 -1.10 -16.99
C SER A 167 -14.33 -2.17 -17.37
N ALA A 168 -13.04 -1.83 -17.40
CA ALA A 168 -11.97 -2.73 -17.86
C ALA A 168 -11.80 -3.96 -16.97
N ASN A 169 -11.47 -5.09 -17.60
CA ASN A 169 -11.07 -6.29 -16.88
C ASN A 169 -9.59 -6.17 -16.45
N SER A 170 -9.39 -5.53 -15.30
CA SER A 170 -8.05 -5.25 -14.77
C SER A 170 -7.23 -6.52 -14.49
N TYR A 171 -7.89 -7.63 -14.08
CA TYR A 171 -7.19 -8.90 -13.87
C TYR A 171 -6.59 -9.46 -15.15
N ARG A 172 -7.34 -9.40 -16.28
CA ARG A 172 -6.82 -9.81 -17.60
C ARG A 172 -5.70 -8.90 -18.07
N ALA A 173 -5.87 -7.59 -17.93
CA ALA A 173 -4.86 -6.62 -18.31
C ALA A 173 -3.55 -6.86 -17.57
N LEU A 174 -3.61 -7.09 -16.26
CA LEU A 174 -2.46 -7.40 -15.42
C LEU A 174 -1.80 -8.72 -15.76
N MET A 175 -2.61 -9.77 -15.98
CA MET A 175 -2.10 -11.09 -16.37
C MET A 175 -1.34 -11.01 -17.70
N TRP A 176 -1.88 -10.34 -18.70
CA TRP A 176 -1.21 -10.19 -20.01
C TRP A 176 0.06 -9.36 -19.89
N ALA A 177 0.01 -8.25 -19.15
CA ALA A 177 1.15 -7.36 -18.97
C ALA A 177 2.29 -8.02 -18.18
N SER A 178 1.99 -8.72 -17.10
CA SER A 178 2.99 -9.41 -16.28
C SER A 178 3.64 -10.57 -17.07
N LEU A 179 2.85 -11.33 -17.82
CA LEU A 179 3.36 -12.39 -18.69
C LEU A 179 4.26 -11.82 -19.79
N ALA A 180 3.85 -10.72 -20.44
CA ALA A 180 4.68 -10.06 -21.46
C ALA A 180 5.98 -9.52 -20.87
N GLY A 181 5.93 -8.87 -19.69
CA GLY A 181 7.12 -8.40 -18.98
C GLY A 181 8.08 -9.52 -18.61
N ALA A 182 7.55 -10.63 -18.09
CA ALA A 182 8.34 -11.82 -17.75
C ALA A 182 8.98 -12.45 -18.99
N LEU A 183 8.23 -12.62 -20.08
CA LEU A 183 8.75 -13.16 -21.34
C LEU A 183 9.86 -12.29 -21.92
N ILE A 184 9.70 -10.97 -21.92
CA ILE A 184 10.74 -10.05 -22.38
C ILE A 184 11.99 -10.14 -21.49
N ALA A 185 11.83 -10.23 -20.17
CA ALA A 185 12.96 -10.41 -19.25
C ALA A 185 13.71 -11.71 -19.55
N ILE A 186 13.00 -12.83 -19.76
CA ILE A 186 13.58 -14.13 -20.13
C ILE A 186 14.33 -14.04 -21.46
N VAL A 187 13.68 -13.49 -22.50
CA VAL A 187 14.27 -13.37 -23.84
C VAL A 187 15.52 -12.50 -23.81
N MET A 188 15.47 -11.35 -23.12
CA MET A 188 16.61 -10.44 -22.99
C MET A 188 17.78 -11.10 -22.27
N THR A 189 17.49 -11.82 -21.18
CA THR A 189 18.51 -12.52 -20.38
C THR A 189 19.17 -13.65 -21.18
N ALA A 190 18.37 -14.43 -21.88
CA ALA A 190 18.85 -15.52 -22.74
C ALA A 190 19.63 -14.99 -23.95
N ALA A 191 19.12 -13.97 -24.65
CA ALA A 191 19.79 -13.38 -25.81
C ALA A 191 21.14 -12.74 -25.47
N GLN A 192 21.26 -12.14 -24.28
CA GLN A 192 22.51 -11.58 -23.78
C GLN A 192 23.43 -12.65 -23.13
N ARG A 193 22.96 -13.89 -23.02
CA ARG A 193 23.69 -15.01 -22.37
C ARG A 193 24.13 -14.69 -20.94
N LEU A 194 23.30 -13.96 -20.18
CA LEU A 194 23.60 -13.58 -18.80
C LEU A 194 23.40 -14.76 -17.85
N LEU A 195 22.38 -15.58 -18.11
CA LEU A 195 22.02 -16.77 -17.34
C LEU A 195 21.82 -17.96 -18.28
N THR A 196 22.08 -19.16 -17.79
CA THR A 196 21.70 -20.41 -18.44
C THR A 196 20.21 -20.64 -18.36
N LEU A 197 19.67 -21.59 -19.16
CA LEU A 197 18.23 -21.92 -19.09
C LEU A 197 17.83 -22.45 -17.72
N ASP A 198 18.67 -23.25 -17.07
CA ASP A 198 18.41 -23.78 -15.74
C ASP A 198 18.34 -22.64 -14.72
N GLU A 199 19.29 -21.70 -14.76
CA GLU A 199 19.30 -20.50 -13.88
C GLU A 199 18.08 -19.60 -14.10
N ILE A 200 17.58 -19.50 -15.36
CA ILE A 200 16.35 -18.73 -15.66
C ILE A 200 15.13 -19.44 -15.07
N VAL A 201 15.04 -20.76 -15.18
CA VAL A 201 13.96 -21.55 -14.60
C VAL A 201 14.00 -21.48 -13.07
N ASP A 202 15.16 -21.60 -12.46
CA ASP A 202 15.34 -21.50 -11.01
C ASP A 202 14.95 -20.12 -10.50
N ALA A 203 15.32 -19.05 -11.18
CA ALA A 203 14.90 -17.68 -10.84
C ALA A 203 13.39 -17.52 -10.93
N TRP A 204 12.75 -18.08 -11.96
CA TRP A 204 11.29 -18.03 -12.12
C TRP A 204 10.56 -18.82 -11.02
N VAL A 205 11.04 -20.03 -10.71
CA VAL A 205 10.48 -20.87 -9.63
C VAL A 205 10.64 -20.19 -8.27
N SER A 206 11.80 -19.58 -8.01
CA SER A 206 12.06 -18.83 -6.78
C SER A 206 11.12 -17.61 -6.65
N GLY A 207 10.89 -16.87 -7.74
CA GLY A 207 9.91 -15.80 -7.78
C GLY A 207 8.48 -16.29 -7.52
N ALA A 208 8.10 -17.44 -8.09
CA ALA A 208 6.78 -18.05 -7.86
C ALA A 208 6.62 -18.50 -6.39
N ARG A 209 7.64 -19.10 -5.78
CA ARG A 209 7.62 -19.47 -4.35
C ARG A 209 7.43 -18.25 -3.47
N PHE A 210 8.09 -17.15 -3.79
CA PHE A 210 7.99 -15.90 -3.05
C PHE A 210 6.56 -15.33 -3.03
N THR A 211 5.81 -15.47 -4.14
CA THR A 211 4.42 -14.99 -4.24
C THR A 211 3.38 -15.98 -3.71
N PHE A 212 3.77 -17.23 -3.41
CA PHE A 212 2.84 -18.29 -3.03
C PHE A 212 2.09 -18.00 -1.72
N ILE A 213 2.76 -17.40 -0.74
CA ILE A 213 2.14 -17.00 0.54
C ILE A 213 1.05 -15.95 0.29
N ALA A 214 1.33 -14.96 -0.56
CA ALA A 214 0.34 -13.94 -0.93
C ALA A 214 -0.90 -14.57 -1.61
N MET A 215 -0.72 -15.58 -2.46
CA MET A 215 -1.84 -16.32 -3.07
C MET A 215 -2.70 -17.04 -2.03
N ILE A 216 -2.09 -17.68 -1.02
CA ILE A 216 -2.84 -18.32 0.08
C ILE A 216 -3.67 -17.29 0.84
N ILE A 217 -3.07 -16.17 1.18
CA ILE A 217 -3.77 -15.07 1.89
C ILE A 217 -4.97 -14.58 1.07
N LEU A 218 -4.82 -14.37 -0.23
CA LEU A 218 -5.91 -13.93 -1.10
C LEU A 218 -7.06 -14.95 -1.15
N VAL A 219 -6.76 -16.23 -1.32
CA VAL A 219 -7.79 -17.28 -1.36
C VAL A 219 -8.57 -17.34 -0.02
N LEU A 220 -7.86 -17.23 1.10
CA LEU A 220 -8.51 -17.21 2.42
C LEU A 220 -9.34 -15.94 2.63
N ALA A 221 -8.86 -14.77 2.18
CA ALA A 221 -9.60 -13.52 2.24
C ALA A 221 -10.90 -13.56 1.43
N TRP A 222 -10.85 -14.07 0.21
CA TRP A 222 -12.07 -14.26 -0.60
C TRP A 222 -13.04 -15.25 0.02
N SER A 223 -12.53 -16.36 0.57
CA SER A 223 -13.37 -17.34 1.30
C SER A 223 -14.03 -16.70 2.52
N MET A 224 -13.31 -15.85 3.26
CA MET A 224 -13.86 -15.13 4.41
C MET A 224 -14.93 -14.10 4.00
N SER A 225 -14.73 -13.39 2.88
CA SER A 225 -15.72 -12.46 2.32
C SER A 225 -17.02 -13.20 1.97
N GLU A 226 -16.93 -14.37 1.32
CA GLU A 226 -18.10 -15.18 0.96
C GLU A 226 -18.82 -15.71 2.19
N ILE A 227 -18.10 -16.22 3.19
CA ILE A 227 -18.69 -16.67 4.47
C ILE A 227 -19.41 -15.52 5.17
N SER A 228 -18.82 -14.32 5.19
CA SER A 228 -19.43 -13.13 5.82
C SER A 228 -20.75 -12.74 5.14
N ARG A 229 -20.82 -12.90 3.80
CA ARG A 229 -22.05 -12.65 3.02
C ARG A 229 -23.13 -13.69 3.34
N GLU A 230 -22.79 -14.98 3.31
CA GLU A 230 -23.70 -16.08 3.65
C GLU A 230 -24.23 -16.00 5.09
N LEU A 231 -23.43 -15.51 6.02
CA LEU A 231 -23.82 -15.28 7.42
C LEU A 231 -24.64 -14.00 7.63
N HIS A 232 -24.94 -13.24 6.59
CA HIS A 232 -25.63 -11.95 6.69
C HIS A 232 -24.99 -11.00 7.71
N THR A 233 -23.67 -10.97 7.76
CA THR A 233 -22.93 -10.20 8.77
C THR A 233 -23.20 -8.70 8.66
N ALA A 234 -23.39 -8.18 7.45
CA ALA A 234 -23.76 -6.78 7.22
C ALA A 234 -25.13 -6.45 7.84
N ASP A 235 -26.15 -7.30 7.62
CA ASP A 235 -27.51 -7.13 8.17
C ASP A 235 -27.49 -7.13 9.69
N PHE A 236 -26.71 -8.01 10.29
CA PHE A 236 -26.53 -8.05 11.75
C PHE A 236 -25.89 -6.78 12.29
N LEU A 237 -24.86 -6.26 11.61
CA LEU A 237 -24.18 -5.01 12.00
C LEU A 237 -25.14 -3.81 11.85
N ILE A 238 -25.91 -3.73 10.79
CA ILE A 238 -26.92 -2.69 10.57
C ILE A 238 -27.95 -2.72 11.72
N ALA A 239 -28.48 -3.89 12.04
CA ALA A 239 -29.46 -4.06 13.12
C ALA A 239 -28.89 -3.73 14.51
N SER A 240 -27.60 -3.97 14.72
CA SER A 240 -26.94 -3.79 16.03
C SER A 240 -26.42 -2.39 16.26
N LEU A 241 -25.97 -1.69 15.23
CA LEU A 241 -25.22 -0.43 15.32
C LEU A 241 -25.98 0.76 14.70
N GLY A 242 -26.94 0.50 13.82
CA GLY A 242 -27.61 1.53 13.02
C GLY A 242 -28.27 2.63 13.85
N ASP A 243 -28.85 2.29 15.00
CA ASP A 243 -29.50 3.25 15.90
C ASP A 243 -28.54 3.98 16.86
N THR A 244 -27.28 3.52 16.96
CA THR A 244 -26.34 3.98 17.99
C THR A 244 -25.15 4.75 17.42
N LEU A 245 -24.80 4.52 16.17
CA LEU A 245 -23.62 5.09 15.53
C LEU A 245 -24.05 6.15 14.49
N PRO A 246 -23.77 7.44 14.73
CA PRO A 246 -24.13 8.48 13.76
C PRO A 246 -23.30 8.35 12.48
N ALA A 247 -23.89 8.68 11.32
CA ALA A 247 -23.25 8.60 10.02
C ALA A 247 -21.92 9.38 9.99
N ALA A 248 -21.84 10.54 10.63
CA ALA A 248 -20.63 11.34 10.73
C ALA A 248 -19.48 10.66 11.47
N ALA A 249 -19.74 9.69 12.35
CA ALA A 249 -18.68 8.98 13.08
C ALA A 249 -18.12 7.78 12.28
N LEU A 250 -18.88 7.29 11.28
CA LEU A 250 -18.54 6.09 10.52
C LEU A 250 -17.12 6.12 9.93
N PRO A 251 -16.69 7.15 9.17
CA PRO A 251 -15.37 7.11 8.54
C PRO A 251 -14.23 6.93 9.54
N THR A 252 -14.34 7.58 10.70
CA THR A 252 -13.32 7.51 11.77
C THR A 252 -13.29 6.14 12.42
N VAL A 253 -14.45 5.58 12.77
CA VAL A 253 -14.56 4.24 13.38
C VAL A 253 -14.07 3.18 12.39
N ILE A 254 -14.46 3.29 11.13
CA ILE A 254 -14.06 2.37 10.06
C ILE A 254 -12.54 2.42 9.84
N PHE A 255 -11.94 3.61 9.83
CA PHE A 255 -10.49 3.76 9.69
C PHE A 255 -9.74 3.01 10.81
N VAL A 256 -10.16 3.19 12.06
CA VAL A 256 -9.55 2.51 13.22
C VAL A 256 -9.76 1.00 13.15
N LEU A 257 -10.97 0.56 12.81
CA LEU A 257 -11.29 -0.87 12.65
C LEU A 257 -10.46 -1.51 11.54
N ALA A 258 -10.34 -0.86 10.40
CA ALA A 258 -9.55 -1.34 9.27
C ALA A 258 -8.06 -1.42 9.63
N ALA A 259 -7.54 -0.40 10.33
CA ALA A 259 -6.17 -0.41 10.80
C ALA A 259 -5.89 -1.55 11.79
N PHE A 260 -6.78 -1.77 12.75
CA PHE A 260 -6.65 -2.86 13.71
C PHE A 260 -6.72 -4.23 13.01
N THR A 261 -7.65 -4.40 12.08
CA THR A 261 -7.81 -5.64 11.30
C THR A 261 -6.56 -5.93 10.49
N ALA A 262 -6.05 -4.96 9.73
CA ALA A 262 -4.86 -5.12 8.91
C ALA A 262 -3.60 -5.34 9.78
N PHE A 263 -3.44 -4.62 10.88
CA PHE A 263 -2.35 -4.84 11.83
C PHE A 263 -2.33 -6.27 12.36
N SER A 264 -3.52 -6.79 12.74
CA SER A 264 -3.65 -8.13 13.35
C SER A 264 -3.49 -9.26 12.32
N THR A 265 -3.89 -9.04 11.08
CA THR A 265 -3.81 -10.04 10.01
C THR A 265 -2.52 -9.95 9.20
N GLY A 266 -1.83 -8.81 9.25
CA GLY A 266 -0.65 -8.54 8.42
C GLY A 266 -0.98 -8.41 6.93
N SER A 267 -2.21 -8.02 6.59
CA SER A 267 -2.62 -7.88 5.19
C SER A 267 -3.64 -6.76 4.98
N SER A 268 -3.24 -5.73 4.26
CA SER A 268 -4.15 -4.69 3.80
C SER A 268 -5.22 -5.23 2.85
N TRP A 269 -4.87 -6.16 1.97
CA TRP A 269 -5.81 -6.79 1.03
C TRP A 269 -6.87 -7.61 1.76
N GLY A 270 -6.46 -8.42 2.74
CA GLY A 270 -7.38 -9.19 3.57
C GLY A 270 -8.36 -8.29 4.33
N ALA A 271 -7.86 -7.21 4.93
CA ALA A 271 -8.71 -6.24 5.64
C ALA A 271 -9.70 -5.54 4.69
N MET A 272 -9.27 -5.09 3.50
CA MET A 272 -10.15 -4.52 2.48
C MET A 272 -11.21 -5.52 2.02
N GLY A 273 -10.81 -6.76 1.74
CA GLY A 273 -11.72 -7.82 1.26
C GLY A 273 -12.80 -8.19 2.27
N ILE A 274 -12.51 -8.10 3.56
CA ILE A 274 -13.48 -8.35 4.63
C ILE A 274 -14.37 -7.12 4.85
N LEU A 275 -13.78 -5.93 4.93
CA LEU A 275 -14.48 -4.75 5.42
C LEU A 275 -15.28 -4.00 4.35
N LEU A 276 -14.83 -3.89 3.10
CA LEU A 276 -15.57 -3.17 2.07
C LEU A 276 -16.98 -3.74 1.84
N PRO A 277 -17.18 -5.07 1.70
CA PRO A 277 -18.51 -5.64 1.55
C PRO A 277 -19.44 -5.42 2.75
N LEU A 278 -18.89 -5.20 3.95
CA LEU A 278 -19.66 -4.94 5.17
C LEU A 278 -19.93 -3.45 5.38
N VAL A 279 -18.91 -2.64 5.16
CA VAL A 279 -18.92 -1.21 5.49
C VAL A 279 -19.79 -0.40 4.53
N LEU A 280 -19.77 -0.68 3.22
CA LEU A 280 -20.50 0.13 2.27
C LEU A 280 -22.03 -0.01 2.45
N PRO A 281 -22.61 -1.23 2.54
CA PRO A 281 -24.02 -1.38 2.83
C PRO A 281 -24.43 -0.77 4.19
N LEU A 282 -23.60 -0.97 5.24
CA LEU A 282 -23.83 -0.39 6.56
C LEU A 282 -23.84 1.15 6.50
N CYS A 283 -22.83 1.74 5.86
CA CYS A 283 -22.72 3.19 5.71
C CYS A 283 -23.94 3.76 4.98
N TRP A 284 -24.31 3.15 3.85
CA TRP A 284 -25.46 3.59 3.06
C TRP A 284 -26.78 3.49 3.83
N ALA A 285 -27.00 2.41 4.56
CA ALA A 285 -28.18 2.22 5.40
C ALA A 285 -28.29 3.26 6.52
N ILE A 286 -27.18 3.53 7.24
CA ILE A 286 -27.17 4.55 8.31
C ILE A 286 -27.37 5.95 7.74
N MET A 287 -26.73 6.29 6.61
CA MET A 287 -26.99 7.55 5.90
C MET A 287 -28.46 7.68 5.49
N GLY A 288 -29.09 6.59 5.03
CA GLY A 288 -30.51 6.56 4.68
C GLY A 288 -31.42 6.80 5.89
N MET A 289 -31.12 6.21 7.05
CA MET A 289 -31.88 6.43 8.30
C MET A 289 -31.81 7.88 8.78
N GLU A 290 -30.67 8.55 8.57
CA GLU A 290 -30.48 9.96 8.92
C GLU A 290 -30.91 10.94 7.81
N GLY A 291 -31.38 10.43 6.64
CA GLY A 291 -31.80 11.25 5.50
C GLY A 291 -30.65 11.90 4.73
N LEU A 292 -29.42 11.38 4.88
CA LEU A 292 -28.18 11.90 4.29
C LEU A 292 -27.82 11.18 2.97
N THR A 293 -28.78 11.04 2.06
CA THR A 293 -28.58 10.38 0.76
C THR A 293 -28.52 11.36 -0.42
N ALA A 294 -28.50 12.66 -0.15
CA ALA A 294 -28.28 13.69 -1.17
C ALA A 294 -26.81 13.74 -1.61
N GLY A 295 -26.55 14.20 -2.83
CA GLY A 295 -25.20 14.23 -3.40
C GLY A 295 -24.18 15.02 -2.57
N GLU A 296 -24.64 16.02 -1.80
CA GLU A 296 -23.80 16.81 -0.89
C GLU A 296 -23.32 16.01 0.32
N ASP A 297 -24.01 14.91 0.70
CA ASP A 297 -23.69 14.06 1.85
C ASP A 297 -22.78 12.88 1.48
N TYR A 298 -22.55 12.65 0.19
CA TYR A 298 -21.73 11.52 -0.29
C TYR A 298 -20.27 11.56 0.19
N PHE A 299 -19.83 12.68 0.76
CA PHE A 299 -18.52 12.74 1.41
C PHE A 299 -18.39 11.73 2.56
N ILE A 300 -19.48 11.37 3.24
CA ILE A 300 -19.50 10.34 4.29
C ILE A 300 -19.22 8.97 3.69
N LEU A 301 -19.85 8.65 2.56
CA LEU A 301 -19.61 7.39 1.83
C LEU A 301 -18.16 7.33 1.33
N TYR A 302 -17.67 8.38 0.67
CA TYR A 302 -16.30 8.43 0.17
C TYR A 302 -15.26 8.35 1.29
N SER A 303 -15.49 9.05 2.40
CA SER A 303 -14.63 9.00 3.59
C SER A 303 -14.66 7.62 4.24
N SER A 304 -15.80 6.92 4.23
CA SER A 304 -15.93 5.55 4.77
C SER A 304 -15.18 4.54 3.91
N VAL A 305 -15.29 4.63 2.58
CA VAL A 305 -14.48 3.82 1.65
C VAL A 305 -13.00 4.09 1.89
N SER A 306 -12.60 5.36 1.93
CA SER A 306 -11.22 5.74 2.25
C SER A 306 -10.81 5.26 3.64
N GLY A 307 -11.72 5.26 4.61
CA GLY A 307 -11.50 4.72 5.95
C GLY A 307 -11.04 3.27 5.91
N VAL A 308 -11.68 2.43 5.10
CA VAL A 308 -11.24 1.04 4.88
C VAL A 308 -9.88 1.01 4.19
N LEU A 309 -9.74 1.69 3.06
CA LEU A 309 -8.54 1.63 2.21
C LEU A 309 -7.31 2.17 2.95
N ALA A 310 -7.40 3.38 3.46
CA ALA A 310 -6.29 4.06 4.13
C ALA A 310 -6.00 3.47 5.51
N GLY A 311 -7.03 3.07 6.25
CA GLY A 311 -6.88 2.39 7.54
C GLY A 311 -6.21 1.03 7.40
N ALA A 312 -6.61 0.23 6.41
CA ALA A 312 -5.99 -1.05 6.11
C ALA A 312 -4.49 -0.89 5.77
N VAL A 313 -4.14 0.12 4.97
CA VAL A 313 -2.72 0.40 4.64
C VAL A 313 -1.95 0.87 5.88
N TRP A 314 -2.55 1.67 6.76
CA TRP A 314 -1.89 2.08 8.00
C TRP A 314 -1.62 0.90 8.93
N GLY A 315 -2.62 0.04 9.14
CA GLY A 315 -2.49 -1.14 9.97
C GLY A 315 -1.42 -2.10 9.46
N ASP A 316 -1.43 -2.35 8.16
CA ASP A 316 -0.44 -3.16 7.46
C ASP A 316 0.99 -2.60 7.63
N HIS A 317 1.17 -1.31 7.40
CA HIS A 317 2.44 -0.59 7.53
C HIS A 317 2.99 -0.56 8.98
N CYS A 318 2.14 -0.77 9.97
CA CYS A 318 2.54 -0.92 11.38
C CYS A 318 2.78 -2.38 11.79
N SER A 319 2.33 -3.35 10.98
CA SER A 319 2.30 -4.76 11.37
C SER A 319 3.65 -5.45 11.22
N PRO A 320 4.12 -6.15 12.27
CA PRO A 320 5.35 -6.95 12.16
C PRO A 320 5.19 -8.24 11.36
N ILE A 321 3.97 -8.62 10.99
CA ILE A 321 3.68 -9.82 10.19
C ILE A 321 3.19 -9.49 8.79
N SER A 322 3.23 -8.19 8.41
CA SER A 322 2.86 -7.74 7.07
C SER A 322 3.79 -8.30 6.00
N ASP A 323 3.19 -8.78 4.92
CA ASP A 323 3.92 -9.26 3.75
C ASP A 323 4.76 -8.14 3.11
N THR A 324 4.23 -6.92 2.99
CA THR A 324 4.97 -5.77 2.43
C THR A 324 6.16 -5.39 3.30
N THR A 325 6.00 -5.40 4.62
CA THR A 325 7.08 -5.10 5.59
C THR A 325 8.17 -6.18 5.58
N VAL A 326 7.80 -7.46 5.49
CA VAL A 326 8.73 -8.59 5.33
C VAL A 326 9.51 -8.43 4.01
N MET A 327 8.81 -8.19 2.90
CA MET A 327 9.42 -8.03 1.57
C MET A 327 10.36 -6.82 1.51
N SER A 328 9.97 -5.71 2.11
CA SER A 328 10.79 -4.49 2.17
C SER A 328 12.06 -4.72 2.98
N SER A 329 11.96 -5.44 4.12
CA SER A 329 13.11 -5.84 4.93
C SER A 329 14.09 -6.69 4.14
N LEU A 330 13.59 -7.75 3.49
CA LEU A 330 14.40 -8.66 2.68
C LEU A 330 15.07 -7.93 1.51
N SER A 331 14.30 -7.13 0.77
CA SER A 331 14.82 -6.39 -0.37
C SER A 331 15.88 -5.35 0.01
N ALA A 332 15.76 -4.74 1.19
CA ALA A 332 16.74 -3.81 1.72
C ALA A 332 17.94 -4.51 2.42
N GLY A 333 17.87 -5.82 2.71
CA GLY A 333 18.84 -6.56 3.50
C GLY A 333 18.91 -6.04 4.93
N CYS A 334 17.77 -5.71 5.49
CA CYS A 334 17.57 -5.23 6.86
C CYS A 334 17.01 -6.36 7.72
N ASP A 335 17.42 -6.44 8.99
CA ASP A 335 16.74 -7.30 9.96
C ASP A 335 15.28 -6.87 10.08
N HIS A 336 14.36 -7.83 9.95
CA HIS A 336 12.92 -7.56 9.90
C HIS A 336 12.41 -6.84 11.16
N ILE A 337 12.83 -7.26 12.33
CA ILE A 337 12.39 -6.66 13.59
C ILE A 337 12.96 -5.25 13.77
N GLU A 338 14.21 -5.02 13.34
CA GLU A 338 14.80 -3.68 13.34
C GLU A 338 14.09 -2.75 12.32
N HIS A 339 13.65 -3.27 11.16
CA HIS A 339 12.83 -2.52 10.22
C HIS A 339 11.51 -2.09 10.89
N VAL A 340 10.75 -3.02 11.42
CA VAL A 340 9.47 -2.71 12.11
C VAL A 340 9.68 -1.69 13.22
N ARG A 341 10.70 -1.90 14.07
CA ARG A 341 11.02 -1.03 15.19
C ARG A 341 11.34 0.41 14.75
N THR A 342 12.04 0.56 13.65
CA THR A 342 12.45 1.89 13.13
C THR A 342 11.33 2.58 12.36
N GLN A 343 10.47 1.83 11.67
CA GLN A 343 9.35 2.33 10.86
C GLN A 343 8.16 2.76 11.70
N LEU A 344 7.83 2.00 12.76
CA LEU A 344 6.62 2.17 13.55
C LEU A 344 6.39 3.61 14.04
N PRO A 345 7.38 4.36 14.58
CA PRO A 345 7.16 5.74 14.98
C PRO A 345 6.73 6.67 13.83
N TYR A 346 7.22 6.42 12.61
CA TYR A 346 6.87 7.19 11.42
C TYR A 346 5.44 6.89 10.97
N ALA A 347 5.08 5.60 10.92
CA ALA A 347 3.73 5.17 10.60
C ALA A 347 2.71 5.69 11.63
N LEU A 348 3.07 5.71 12.93
CA LEU A 348 2.22 6.27 13.97
C LEU A 348 2.06 7.78 13.84
N LEU A 349 3.12 8.53 13.54
CA LEU A 349 3.01 9.98 13.31
C LEU A 349 2.11 10.29 12.12
N ALA A 350 2.34 9.64 10.98
CA ALA A 350 1.52 9.84 9.79
C ALA A 350 0.06 9.41 10.02
N GLY A 351 -0.16 8.28 10.71
CA GLY A 351 -1.50 7.78 11.04
C GLY A 351 -2.25 8.67 12.02
N ALA A 352 -1.58 9.15 13.07
CA ALA A 352 -2.19 10.09 14.03
C ALA A 352 -2.56 11.43 13.37
N ALA A 353 -1.70 11.95 12.48
CA ALA A 353 -1.99 13.15 11.71
C ALA A 353 -3.18 12.91 10.74
N ALA A 354 -3.18 11.79 10.02
CA ALA A 354 -4.25 11.42 9.09
C ALA A 354 -5.59 11.24 9.80
N LEU A 355 -5.61 10.50 10.92
CA LEU A 355 -6.83 10.25 11.68
C LEU A 355 -7.32 11.52 12.39
N GLY A 356 -6.45 12.17 13.18
CA GLY A 356 -6.84 13.25 14.08
C GLY A 356 -7.09 14.59 13.39
N ALA A 357 -6.32 14.93 12.36
CA ALA A 357 -6.45 16.20 11.65
C ALA A 357 -7.08 16.05 10.25
N GLY A 358 -7.07 14.87 9.68
CA GLY A 358 -7.70 14.56 8.39
C GLY A 358 -9.09 13.94 8.56
N THR A 359 -9.13 12.62 8.82
CA THR A 359 -10.36 11.82 8.79
C THR A 359 -11.41 12.31 9.79
N LEU A 360 -11.04 12.52 11.06
CA LEU A 360 -11.99 12.90 12.09
C LEU A 360 -12.69 14.25 11.80
N PRO A 361 -11.99 15.35 11.49
CA PRO A 361 -12.68 16.61 11.21
C PRO A 361 -13.51 16.57 9.92
N THR A 362 -13.04 15.86 8.89
CA THR A 362 -13.78 15.74 7.62
C THR A 362 -15.02 14.87 7.75
N SER A 363 -15.04 13.89 8.65
CA SER A 363 -16.24 13.12 8.98
C SER A 363 -17.38 14.01 9.53
N PHE A 364 -17.03 15.12 10.17
CA PHE A 364 -17.99 16.12 10.69
C PHE A 364 -18.20 17.32 9.76
N GLY A 365 -17.88 17.17 8.46
CA GLY A 365 -18.20 18.17 7.44
C GLY A 365 -17.10 19.18 7.14
N LEU A 366 -15.90 19.06 7.71
CA LEU A 366 -14.78 19.89 7.27
C LEU A 366 -14.42 19.53 5.82
N PRO A 367 -14.26 20.49 4.90
CA PRO A 367 -13.84 20.20 3.54
C PRO A 367 -12.55 19.39 3.48
N TRP A 368 -12.51 18.35 2.62
CA TRP A 368 -11.39 17.42 2.52
C TRP A 368 -10.02 18.11 2.35
N TRP A 369 -9.96 19.20 1.57
CA TRP A 369 -8.71 19.94 1.34
C TRP A 369 -8.20 20.65 2.59
N LEU A 370 -9.08 21.14 3.47
CA LEU A 370 -8.69 21.67 4.79
C LEU A 370 -8.17 20.56 5.71
N GLY A 371 -8.83 19.40 5.71
CA GLY A 371 -8.35 18.22 6.42
C GLY A 371 -6.96 17.78 5.94
N MET A 372 -6.74 17.79 4.60
CA MET A 372 -5.45 17.48 4.00
C MET A 372 -4.36 18.46 4.44
N LEU A 373 -4.63 19.76 4.41
CA LEU A 373 -3.69 20.78 4.87
C LEU A 373 -3.41 20.69 6.37
N ALA A 374 -4.43 20.41 7.18
CA ALA A 374 -4.27 20.24 8.62
C ALA A 374 -3.42 19.01 8.96
N ALA A 375 -3.70 17.86 8.34
CA ALA A 375 -2.91 16.64 8.49
C ALA A 375 -1.45 16.85 8.04
N ALA A 376 -1.23 17.52 6.91
CA ALA A 376 0.10 17.87 6.44
C ALA A 376 0.84 18.79 7.42
N ALA A 377 0.17 19.81 7.95
CA ALA A 377 0.75 20.69 8.96
C ALA A 377 1.15 19.93 10.23
N VAL A 378 0.29 19.03 10.73
CA VAL A 378 0.59 18.17 11.89
C VAL A 378 1.79 17.26 11.60
N THR A 379 1.87 16.68 10.41
CA THR A 379 3.02 15.83 10.00
C THR A 379 4.33 16.63 9.96
N VAL A 380 4.32 17.84 9.37
CA VAL A 380 5.49 18.73 9.30
C VAL A 380 5.93 19.18 10.71
N VAL A 381 4.98 19.62 11.53
CA VAL A 381 5.24 20.06 12.91
C VAL A 381 5.75 18.87 13.74
N GLY A 382 5.12 17.71 13.62
CA GLY A 382 5.54 16.49 14.31
C GLY A 382 6.99 16.11 13.99
N LEU A 383 7.37 16.11 12.69
CA LEU A 383 8.76 15.84 12.32
C LEU A 383 9.72 16.92 12.83
N ARG A 384 9.32 18.21 12.85
CA ARG A 384 10.17 19.27 13.37
C ARG A 384 10.39 19.17 14.89
N LEU A 385 9.37 18.77 15.64
CA LEU A 385 9.43 18.66 17.10
C LEU A 385 10.16 17.39 17.56
N LEU A 386 9.91 16.26 16.89
CA LEU A 386 10.46 14.96 17.27
C LEU A 386 11.82 14.70 16.61
N GLY A 387 12.03 15.24 15.40
CA GLY A 387 13.19 14.93 14.58
C GLY A 387 14.41 15.75 14.93
N GLU A 388 15.57 15.11 14.89
CA GLU A 388 16.88 15.72 15.00
C GLU A 388 17.64 15.58 13.67
N PRO A 389 18.50 16.54 13.28
CA PRO A 389 19.31 16.43 12.09
C PRO A 389 20.32 15.28 12.24
N VAL A 390 20.49 14.53 11.16
CA VAL A 390 21.58 13.57 11.06
C VAL A 390 22.76 14.29 10.40
N GLU A 391 23.97 14.17 10.99
CA GLU A 391 25.16 14.79 10.43
C GLU A 391 25.45 14.24 9.02
N ASP A 392 25.70 15.13 8.07
CA ASP A 392 25.99 14.76 6.69
C ASP A 392 27.36 14.06 6.59
N TYR A 393 27.32 12.80 6.11
CA TYR A 393 28.53 12.15 5.63
C TYR A 393 28.83 12.66 4.20
N ARG A 394 29.98 13.32 4.03
CA ARG A 394 30.50 13.68 2.71
C ARG A 394 31.60 12.66 2.35
N PRO A 395 31.38 11.82 1.32
CA PRO A 395 32.44 10.96 0.83
C PRO A 395 33.61 11.84 0.33
N GLU A 396 34.81 11.53 0.80
CA GLU A 396 36.07 12.12 0.29
C GLU A 396 36.32 11.73 -1.17
#